data_2a87b8e2a529b2878774ddba2eb86f8a
#
_entry.id   2a87b8e2a529b2878774ddba2eb86f8a
#
_cell.length_a   1.000
_cell.length_b   1.000
_cell.length_c   1.000
_cell.angle_alpha   90.00
_cell.angle_beta   90.00
_cell.angle_gamma   90.00
#
_symmetry.space_group_name_H-M   'P 1'
#
loop_
_entity.id
_entity.type
_entity.pdbx_description
1 polymer ?
#
loop_
_entity_poly.entity_id
_entity_poly.type
_entity_poly.pdbx_seq_one_letter_code
_entity_poly.pdbx_strand_id
1 'polypeptide(L)'
;MKLAIGIDVGGTNIKGILLNEQGEILKQHYAPTNDEPGSKWREIILEMVSFLKTGLSEPVAVIGLSCPGFADETNKCIAHLPNRLAGVVNFIWEDYFGITTFVINDAHAALIAEAKFGTLKGFKNAVLLTLGTGVGGAILINGELYQ
;
A
#
# COMPACT_ATOMS: atom_id res chain seq x y z
N MET A 1 12.00 15.57 10.64
CA MET A 1 12.10 14.32 9.83
C MET A 1 10.70 13.98 9.35
N LYS A 2 10.50 13.77 8.05
CA LYS A 2 9.18 13.37 7.53
C LYS A 2 9.00 11.86 7.72
N LEU A 3 7.87 11.48 8.28
CA LEU A 3 7.50 10.08 8.50
C LEU A 3 6.37 9.66 7.56
N ALA A 4 6.44 8.44 7.07
CA ALA A 4 5.40 7.84 6.25
C ALA A 4 5.05 6.44 6.76
N ILE A 5 3.80 6.02 6.55
CA ILE A 5 3.37 4.65 6.79
C ILE A 5 3.09 3.98 5.45
N GLY A 6 3.61 2.77 5.26
CA GLY A 6 3.26 1.90 4.15
C GLY A 6 2.41 0.74 4.67
N ILE A 7 1.29 0.48 4.01
CA ILE A 7 0.40 -0.65 4.31
C ILE A 7 0.26 -1.52 3.06
N ASP A 8 0.52 -2.80 3.19
CA ASP A 8 0.28 -3.79 2.15
C ASP A 8 -0.88 -4.71 2.57
N VAL A 9 -1.99 -4.62 1.87
CA VAL A 9 -3.20 -5.41 2.13
C VAL A 9 -3.16 -6.65 1.26
N GLY A 10 -2.51 -7.69 1.75
CA GLY A 10 -2.49 -8.98 1.07
C GLY A 10 -3.73 -9.82 1.35
N GLY A 11 -3.89 -10.90 0.60
CA GLY A 11 -5.04 -11.80 0.77
C GLY A 11 -5.02 -12.62 2.06
N THR A 12 -3.86 -12.81 2.65
CA THR A 12 -3.68 -13.61 3.87
C THR A 12 -3.23 -12.75 5.03
N ASN A 13 -2.33 -11.80 4.78
CA ASN A 13 -1.77 -10.92 5.80
C ASN A 13 -1.79 -9.48 5.34
N ILE A 14 -1.98 -8.59 6.30
CA ILE A 14 -1.74 -7.17 6.18
C ILE A 14 -0.38 -6.89 6.81
N LYS A 15 0.44 -6.12 6.10
CA LYS A 15 1.76 -5.72 6.58
C LYS A 15 1.82 -4.21 6.65
N GLY A 16 2.35 -3.69 7.75
CA GLY A 16 2.52 -2.25 7.94
C GLY A 16 3.96 -1.91 8.33
N ILE A 17 4.47 -0.83 7.76
CA ILE A 17 5.78 -0.27 8.10
C ILE A 17 5.67 1.22 8.37
N LEU A 18 6.48 1.69 9.29
CA LEU A 18 6.79 3.11 9.48
C LEU A 18 8.19 3.36 8.92
N LEU A 19 8.35 4.36 8.08
CA LEU A 19 9.63 4.72 7.49
C LEU A 19 9.88 6.23 7.53
N ASN A 20 11.15 6.59 7.47
CA ASN A 20 11.60 7.98 7.33
C ASN A 20 11.82 8.34 5.85
N GLU A 21 12.17 9.61 5.59
CA GLU A 21 12.43 10.11 4.23
C GLU A 21 13.66 9.51 3.55
N GLN A 22 14.54 8.83 4.29
CA GLN A 22 15.68 8.07 3.77
C GLN A 22 15.29 6.64 3.35
N GLY A 23 14.04 6.22 3.64
CA GLY A 23 13.56 4.87 3.37
C GLY A 23 13.96 3.85 4.44
N GLU A 24 14.45 4.30 5.59
CA GLU A 24 14.76 3.41 6.72
C GLU A 24 13.47 3.00 7.42
N ILE A 25 13.32 1.69 7.63
CA ILE A 25 12.17 1.13 8.36
C ILE A 25 12.41 1.29 9.86
N LEU A 26 11.59 2.10 10.51
CA LEU A 26 11.64 2.39 11.94
C LEU A 26 10.82 1.42 12.77
N LYS A 27 9.68 0.97 12.23
CA LYS A 27 8.78 -0.03 12.83
C LYS A 27 8.14 -0.86 11.76
N GLN A 28 7.73 -2.07 12.14
CA GLN A 28 6.91 -2.94 11.29
C GLN A 28 5.89 -3.71 12.13
N HIS A 29 4.77 -4.05 11.51
CA HIS A 29 3.71 -4.84 12.12
C HIS A 29 3.04 -5.74 11.09
N TYR A 30 2.54 -6.89 11.54
CA TYR A 30 1.86 -7.88 10.71
C TYR A 30 0.57 -8.31 11.39
N ALA A 31 -0.48 -8.48 10.63
CA ALA A 31 -1.76 -9.00 11.10
C ALA A 31 -2.41 -9.87 10.02
N PRO A 32 -3.23 -10.86 10.38
CA PRO A 32 -3.99 -11.62 9.40
C PRO A 32 -5.06 -10.74 8.75
N THR A 33 -5.29 -10.90 7.44
CA THR A 33 -6.32 -10.14 6.71
C THR A 33 -7.73 -10.57 7.11
N ASN A 34 -7.94 -11.90 7.30
CA ASN A 34 -9.25 -12.48 7.58
C ASN A 34 -10.32 -11.99 6.57
N ASP A 35 -10.06 -12.23 5.28
CA ASP A 35 -10.93 -11.79 4.17
C ASP A 35 -12.18 -12.68 4.04
N GLU A 36 -12.99 -12.74 5.11
CA GLU A 36 -14.24 -13.46 5.18
C GLU A 36 -15.44 -12.49 5.22
N PRO A 37 -16.65 -12.92 4.82
CA PRO A 37 -17.84 -12.09 4.93
C PRO A 37 -18.05 -11.60 6.37
N GLY A 38 -18.17 -10.27 6.54
CA GLY A 38 -18.30 -9.63 7.84
C GLY A 38 -17.00 -9.43 8.61
N SER A 39 -15.85 -9.71 8.01
CA SER A 39 -14.55 -9.48 8.64
C SER A 39 -14.30 -7.99 8.92
N LYS A 40 -13.50 -7.75 9.95
CA LYS A 40 -13.12 -6.40 10.40
C LYS A 40 -11.74 -5.99 9.89
N TRP A 41 -11.40 -6.37 8.66
CA TRP A 41 -10.08 -6.10 8.10
C TRP A 41 -9.70 -4.61 8.06
N ARG A 42 -10.70 -3.71 7.94
CA ARG A 42 -10.47 -2.26 8.02
C ARG A 42 -10.07 -1.79 9.41
N GLU A 43 -10.72 -2.33 10.45
CA GLU A 43 -10.38 -2.07 11.84
C GLU A 43 -8.97 -2.56 12.17
N ILE A 44 -8.56 -3.72 11.64
CA ILE A 44 -7.20 -4.24 11.76
C ILE A 44 -6.19 -3.26 11.16
N ILE A 45 -6.48 -2.68 10.01
CA ILE A 45 -5.61 -1.65 9.40
C ILE A 45 -5.56 -0.39 10.27
N LEU A 46 -6.68 0.05 10.83
CA LEU A 46 -6.73 1.21 11.73
C LEU A 46 -5.89 0.98 12.99
N GLU A 47 -6.03 -0.18 13.61
CA GLU A 47 -5.22 -0.59 14.77
C GLU A 47 -3.73 -0.64 14.41
N MET A 48 -3.38 -1.15 13.24
CA MET A 48 -2.00 -1.18 12.73
C MET A 48 -1.43 0.23 12.57
N VAL A 49 -2.17 1.16 11.95
CA VAL A 49 -1.76 2.56 11.81
C VAL A 49 -1.57 3.20 13.18
N SER A 50 -2.48 2.93 14.12
CA SER A 50 -2.40 3.42 15.49
C SER A 50 -1.15 2.89 16.21
N PHE A 51 -0.86 1.59 16.09
CA PHE A 51 0.35 0.98 16.63
C PHE A 51 1.62 1.60 16.04
N LEU A 52 1.70 1.78 14.73
CA LEU A 52 2.86 2.36 14.07
C LEU A 52 3.10 3.81 14.50
N LYS A 53 2.06 4.55 14.85
CA LYS A 53 2.14 5.93 15.35
C LYS A 53 2.50 6.03 16.83
N THR A 54 2.47 4.95 17.60
CA THR A 54 2.73 4.99 19.04
C THR A 54 4.14 5.49 19.36
N GLY A 55 4.24 6.47 20.26
CA GLY A 55 5.53 7.00 20.75
C GLY A 55 6.27 7.90 19.76
N LEU A 56 5.61 8.35 18.69
CA LEU A 56 6.19 9.31 17.76
C LEU A 56 6.11 10.73 18.36
N SER A 57 7.19 11.48 18.20
CA SER A 57 7.24 12.92 18.47
C SER A 57 6.79 13.76 17.26
N GLU A 58 6.96 13.20 16.07
CA GLU A 58 6.63 13.84 14.79
C GLU A 58 5.38 13.21 14.17
N PRO A 59 4.53 14.00 13.51
CA PRO A 59 3.36 13.47 12.82
C PRO A 59 3.75 12.65 11.58
N VAL A 60 2.93 11.64 11.28
CA VAL A 60 2.98 10.93 10.00
C VAL A 60 2.43 11.84 8.91
N ALA A 61 3.22 12.11 7.88
CA ALA A 61 2.87 13.03 6.81
C ALA A 61 1.96 12.39 5.75
N VAL A 62 2.11 11.09 5.50
CA VAL A 62 1.39 10.39 4.42
C VAL A 62 1.29 8.90 4.72
N ILE A 63 0.23 8.28 4.22
CA ILE A 63 0.05 6.83 4.19
C ILE A 63 0.02 6.38 2.73
N GLY A 64 0.84 5.39 2.38
CA GLY A 64 0.75 4.64 1.12
C GLY A 64 0.12 3.28 1.39
N LEU A 65 -0.92 2.94 0.66
CA LEU A 65 -1.64 1.67 0.82
C LEU A 65 -1.59 0.90 -0.49
N SER A 66 -0.96 -0.28 -0.48
CA SER A 66 -1.06 -1.23 -1.59
C SER A 66 -2.19 -2.22 -1.32
N CYS A 67 -2.97 -2.50 -2.35
CA CYS A 67 -4.12 -3.37 -2.26
C CYS A 67 -4.31 -4.12 -3.59
N PRO A 68 -4.81 -5.37 -3.57
CA PRO A 68 -5.26 -6.02 -4.79
C PRO A 68 -6.33 -5.18 -5.51
N GLY A 69 -6.44 -5.35 -6.81
CA GLY A 69 -7.41 -4.64 -7.64
C GLY A 69 -6.83 -3.43 -8.38
N PHE A 70 -7.69 -2.66 -8.99
CA PHE A 70 -7.32 -1.47 -9.75
C PHE A 70 -7.68 -0.21 -8.97
N ALA A 71 -6.68 0.63 -8.74
CA ALA A 71 -6.90 1.95 -8.16
C ALA A 71 -7.62 2.87 -9.16
N ASP A 72 -8.31 3.88 -8.64
CA ASP A 72 -8.87 4.96 -9.46
C ASP A 72 -7.74 5.86 -10.02
N GLU A 73 -8.07 6.69 -11.01
CA GLU A 73 -7.11 7.59 -11.67
C GLU A 73 -6.44 8.59 -10.71
N THR A 74 -7.06 8.84 -9.56
CA THR A 74 -6.55 9.77 -8.54
C THR A 74 -5.76 9.08 -7.43
N ASN A 75 -5.68 7.75 -7.45
CA ASN A 75 -5.06 6.92 -6.40
C ASN A 75 -5.65 7.18 -4.99
N LYS A 76 -6.96 7.44 -4.90
CA LYS A 76 -7.66 7.68 -3.63
C LYS A 76 -8.39 6.44 -3.11
N CYS A 77 -8.78 5.54 -4.00
CA CYS A 77 -9.47 4.30 -3.64
C CYS A 77 -9.18 3.17 -4.64
N ILE A 78 -9.65 1.98 -4.32
CA ILE A 78 -9.76 0.87 -5.29
C ILE A 78 -11.07 1.03 -6.05
N ALA A 79 -10.99 1.19 -7.36
CA ALA A 79 -12.14 1.32 -8.24
C ALA A 79 -12.75 -0.04 -8.60
N HIS A 80 -11.93 -1.10 -8.65
CA HIS A 80 -12.39 -2.43 -9.03
C HIS A 80 -11.61 -3.53 -8.32
N LEU A 81 -12.32 -4.37 -7.57
CA LEU A 81 -11.81 -5.62 -6.99
C LEU A 81 -12.99 -6.60 -6.81
N PRO A 82 -13.11 -7.64 -7.64
CA PRO A 82 -14.21 -8.59 -7.53
C PRO A 82 -14.00 -9.59 -6.38
N ASN A 83 -15.06 -9.87 -5.63
CA ASN A 83 -15.19 -10.98 -4.68
C ASN A 83 -14.15 -11.05 -3.56
N ARG A 84 -13.54 -9.93 -3.19
CA ARG A 84 -12.56 -9.85 -2.11
C ARG A 84 -12.67 -8.54 -1.34
N LEU A 85 -12.21 -8.52 -0.09
CA LEU A 85 -12.15 -7.33 0.76
C LEU A 85 -13.45 -6.52 0.70
N ALA A 86 -14.56 -7.11 1.15
CA ALA A 86 -15.88 -6.51 1.07
C ALA A 86 -15.89 -5.06 1.56
N GLY A 87 -16.35 -4.14 0.70
CA GLY A 87 -16.41 -2.71 0.98
C GLY A 87 -15.12 -1.93 0.73
N VAL A 88 -14.10 -2.52 0.07
CA VAL A 88 -12.87 -1.80 -0.33
C VAL A 88 -13.09 -0.90 -1.53
N VAL A 89 -13.99 -1.29 -2.44
CA VAL A 89 -14.29 -0.53 -3.66
C VAL A 89 -14.92 0.82 -3.29
N ASN A 90 -14.35 1.88 -3.85
CA ASN A 90 -14.72 3.27 -3.60
C ASN A 90 -14.57 3.73 -2.13
N PHE A 91 -13.84 3.01 -1.30
CA PHE A 91 -13.60 3.40 0.08
C PHE A 91 -12.47 4.44 0.12
N ILE A 92 -12.76 5.63 0.67
CA ILE A 92 -11.80 6.73 0.78
C ILE A 92 -11.01 6.59 2.09
N TRP A 93 -9.79 6.13 1.98
CA TRP A 93 -8.92 5.87 3.12
C TRP A 93 -8.44 7.13 3.82
N GLU A 94 -8.27 8.22 3.09
CA GLU A 94 -7.89 9.52 3.64
C GLU A 94 -8.91 10.02 4.67
N ASP A 95 -10.20 9.88 4.37
CA ASP A 95 -11.28 10.24 5.30
C ASP A 95 -11.27 9.35 6.56
N TYR A 96 -10.92 8.07 6.39
CA TYR A 96 -10.90 7.10 7.48
C TYR A 96 -9.73 7.30 8.44
N PHE A 97 -8.55 7.68 7.93
CA PHE A 97 -7.35 7.90 8.74
C PHE A 97 -7.17 9.34 9.20
N GLY A 98 -7.79 10.31 8.53
CA GLY A 98 -7.52 11.74 8.73
C GLY A 98 -6.09 12.14 8.34
N ILE A 99 -5.47 11.38 7.45
CA ILE A 99 -4.08 11.57 6.97
C ILE A 99 -4.10 11.40 5.47
N THR A 100 -3.39 12.25 4.74
CA THR A 100 -3.25 12.11 3.28
C THR A 100 -2.84 10.69 2.93
N THR A 101 -3.68 10.02 2.12
CA THR A 101 -3.50 8.61 1.80
C THR A 101 -3.58 8.39 0.30
N PHE A 102 -2.61 7.63 -0.22
CA PHE A 102 -2.60 7.16 -1.59
C PHE A 102 -2.78 5.65 -1.63
N VAL A 103 -3.61 5.21 -2.56
CA VAL A 103 -3.92 3.79 -2.79
C VAL A 103 -3.39 3.37 -4.16
N ILE A 104 -2.75 2.22 -4.22
CA ILE A 104 -2.15 1.71 -5.44
C ILE A 104 -2.29 0.18 -5.52
N ASN A 105 -2.26 -0.35 -6.73
CA ASN A 105 -2.18 -1.80 -6.93
C ASN A 105 -0.87 -2.39 -6.33
N ASP A 106 -0.92 -3.60 -5.84
CA ASP A 106 0.21 -4.29 -5.19
C ASP A 106 1.42 -4.47 -6.13
N ALA A 107 1.22 -4.88 -7.39
CA ALA A 107 2.31 -4.99 -8.37
C ALA A 107 2.88 -3.61 -8.74
N HIS A 108 2.03 -2.59 -8.83
CA HIS A 108 2.46 -1.21 -9.07
C HIS A 108 3.32 -0.68 -7.91
N ALA A 109 2.91 -0.95 -6.65
CA ALA A 109 3.68 -0.58 -5.47
C ALA A 109 5.06 -1.24 -5.46
N ALA A 110 5.11 -2.54 -5.79
CA ALA A 110 6.36 -3.29 -5.88
C ALA A 110 7.31 -2.71 -6.96
N LEU A 111 6.79 -2.38 -8.14
CA LEU A 111 7.60 -1.78 -9.21
C LEU A 111 8.17 -0.41 -8.79
N ILE A 112 7.36 0.45 -8.16
CA ILE A 112 7.84 1.75 -7.67
C ILE A 112 8.92 1.58 -6.61
N ALA A 113 8.76 0.62 -5.70
CA ALA A 113 9.74 0.34 -4.66
C ALA A 113 11.08 -0.12 -5.28
N GLU A 114 11.05 -1.03 -6.25
CA GLU A 114 12.23 -1.48 -6.98
C GLU A 114 12.90 -0.35 -7.77
N ALA A 115 12.13 0.53 -8.39
CA ALA A 115 12.66 1.67 -9.13
C ALA A 115 13.32 2.72 -8.22
N LYS A 116 12.82 2.89 -7.00
CA LYS A 116 13.35 3.89 -6.06
C LYS A 116 14.47 3.36 -5.16
N PHE A 117 14.34 2.14 -4.66
CA PHE A 117 15.20 1.61 -3.61
C PHE A 117 15.87 0.28 -3.99
N GLY A 118 15.38 -0.42 -5.00
CA GLY A 118 15.80 -1.76 -5.38
C GLY A 118 16.66 -1.84 -6.63
N THR A 119 16.54 -2.96 -7.32
CA THR A 119 17.37 -3.35 -8.46
C THR A 119 17.13 -2.54 -9.72
N LEU A 120 15.98 -1.87 -9.81
CA LEU A 120 15.60 -1.04 -10.97
C LEU A 120 16.04 0.43 -10.84
N LYS A 121 16.78 0.78 -9.80
CA LYS A 121 17.25 2.14 -9.58
C LYS A 121 18.07 2.65 -10.77
N GLY A 122 17.63 3.76 -11.38
CA GLY A 122 18.24 4.37 -12.55
C GLY A 122 17.69 3.88 -13.90
N PHE A 123 16.88 2.82 -13.91
CA PHE A 123 16.20 2.38 -15.13
C PHE A 123 14.95 3.23 -15.36
N LYS A 124 14.73 3.63 -16.62
CA LYS A 124 13.55 4.40 -17.02
C LYS A 124 12.43 3.53 -17.59
N ASN A 125 12.77 2.34 -18.08
CA ASN A 125 11.81 1.41 -18.65
C ASN A 125 12.03 0.04 -18.00
N ALA A 126 10.96 -0.53 -17.44
CA ALA A 126 11.01 -1.81 -16.78
C ALA A 126 9.63 -2.48 -16.80
N VAL A 127 9.63 -3.79 -16.69
CA VAL A 127 8.44 -4.60 -16.46
C VAL A 127 8.68 -5.43 -15.20
N LEU A 128 7.71 -5.43 -14.30
CA LEU A 128 7.69 -6.29 -13.13
C LEU A 128 6.54 -7.28 -13.27
N LEU A 129 6.81 -8.56 -12.98
CA LEU A 129 5.80 -9.59 -12.88
C LEU A 129 5.81 -10.15 -11.46
N THR A 130 4.63 -10.24 -10.84
CA THR A 130 4.43 -10.91 -9.57
C THR A 130 3.83 -12.28 -9.81
N LEU A 131 4.46 -13.33 -9.29
CA LEU A 131 4.03 -14.72 -9.44
C LEU A 131 3.63 -15.25 -8.07
N GLY A 132 2.36 -15.55 -7.90
CA GLY A 132 1.78 -16.06 -6.66
C GLY A 132 0.54 -16.88 -6.94
N THR A 133 -0.54 -16.71 -6.18
CA THR A 133 -1.85 -17.32 -6.47
C THR A 133 -2.38 -16.92 -7.85
N GLY A 134 -2.03 -15.72 -8.31
CA GLY A 134 -2.24 -15.22 -9.65
C GLY A 134 -0.97 -14.63 -10.23
N VAL A 135 -1.08 -14.04 -11.42
CA VAL A 135 -0.01 -13.28 -12.06
C VAL A 135 -0.43 -11.81 -12.07
N GLY A 136 0.37 -10.97 -11.44
CA GLY A 136 0.25 -9.51 -11.53
C GLY A 136 1.39 -8.92 -12.35
N GLY A 137 1.24 -7.68 -12.76
CA GLY A 137 2.30 -7.00 -13.50
C GLY A 137 2.19 -5.48 -13.40
N ALA A 138 3.32 -4.84 -13.65
CA ALA A 138 3.43 -3.38 -13.71
C ALA A 138 4.50 -2.97 -14.72
N ILE A 139 4.31 -1.82 -15.33
CA ILE A 139 5.20 -1.29 -16.37
C ILE A 139 5.66 0.11 -15.99
N LEU A 140 6.96 0.36 -16.13
CA LEU A 140 7.56 1.68 -16.00
C LEU A 140 7.96 2.14 -17.41
N ILE A 141 7.56 3.34 -17.80
CA ILE A 141 7.90 3.95 -19.09
C ILE A 141 8.43 5.36 -18.82
N ASN A 142 9.62 5.66 -19.33
CA ASN A 142 10.28 6.96 -19.14
C ASN A 142 10.44 7.38 -17.66
N GLY A 143 10.48 6.43 -16.75
CA GLY A 143 10.59 6.67 -15.30
C GLY A 143 9.24 6.88 -14.60
N GLU A 144 8.14 6.74 -15.32
CA GLU A 144 6.78 6.87 -14.79
C GLU A 144 6.04 5.54 -14.84
N LEU A 145 5.25 5.28 -13.81
CA LEU A 145 4.38 4.11 -13.76
C LEU A 145 3.29 4.26 -14.83
N TYR A 146 3.15 3.27 -15.69
CA TYR A 146 2.04 3.19 -16.63
C TYR A 146 0.79 2.66 -15.91
N GLN A 147 -0.26 3.48 -15.87
CA GLN A 147 -1.58 3.17 -15.28
C GLN A 147 -2.68 3.33 -16.33
#